data_d828e0a5418eacdd33689947d686067c
#
_entry.id   d828e0a5418eacdd33689947d686067c
#
_cell.length_a   1.000
_cell.length_b   1.000
_cell.length_c   1.000
_cell.angle_alpha   90.00
_cell.angle_beta   90.00
_cell.angle_gamma   90.00
#
_symmetry.space_group_name_H-M   'P 1'
#
loop_
_entity.id
_entity.type
_entity.pdbx_description
1 polymer ?
#
loop_
_entity_poly.entity_id
_entity_poly.type
_entity_poly.pdbx_seq_one_letter_code
_entity_poly.pdbx_strand_id
1 'polypeptide(L)'
;MDFLTLAKKRYSVRAYTKQKVEKEKLDAILEAAHVAPTGGNCQPQHLIVVQSDEGLRKIGKATNIYGAPLAIIVCSDTKVWTRPFDGKKLTDIDASIITDHMMMEATYLGLGSVWVCYFKPDILKAEFKIPDNLEPVNILVLGYADTSREKALSAD
;
A
#
# COMPACT_ATOMS: atom_id res chain seq x y z
N MET A 1 10.55 -16.53 -12.66
CA MET A 1 11.38 -15.32 -12.32
C MET A 1 11.90 -15.49 -10.91
N ASP A 2 13.20 -15.34 -10.73
CA ASP A 2 13.78 -15.39 -9.39
C ASP A 2 13.53 -14.06 -8.63
N PHE A 3 13.68 -14.11 -7.32
CA PHE A 3 13.38 -12.96 -6.47
C PHE A 3 14.26 -11.74 -6.78
N LEU A 4 15.55 -11.94 -7.03
CA LEU A 4 16.45 -10.82 -7.31
C LEU A 4 16.07 -10.08 -8.58
N THR A 5 15.71 -10.83 -9.63
CA THR A 5 15.21 -10.25 -10.89
C THR A 5 13.92 -9.46 -10.64
N LEU A 6 13.01 -10.03 -9.85
CA LEU A 6 11.77 -9.34 -9.46
C LEU A 6 12.06 -8.05 -8.71
N ALA A 7 12.95 -8.08 -7.73
CA ALA A 7 13.32 -6.92 -6.94
C ALA A 7 13.92 -5.80 -7.80
N LYS A 8 14.74 -6.17 -8.79
CA LYS A 8 15.31 -5.20 -9.73
C LYS A 8 14.27 -4.62 -10.69
N LYS A 9 13.23 -5.38 -11.00
CA LYS A 9 12.16 -4.95 -11.92
C LYS A 9 11.23 -3.93 -11.29
N ARG A 10 11.03 -4.00 -9.98
CA ARG A 10 10.16 -3.09 -9.26
C ARG A 10 10.68 -1.65 -9.33
N TYR A 11 9.81 -0.71 -9.66
CA TYR A 11 10.10 0.73 -9.55
C TYR A 11 8.83 1.47 -9.12
N SER A 12 8.99 2.70 -8.64
CA SER A 12 7.85 3.53 -8.24
C SER A 12 7.13 4.09 -9.46
N VAL A 13 5.91 3.61 -9.69
CA VAL A 13 5.08 4.00 -10.83
C VAL A 13 4.23 5.19 -10.42
N ARG A 14 4.31 6.29 -11.16
CA ARG A 14 3.60 7.54 -10.89
C ARG A 14 2.70 8.00 -12.04
N ALA A 15 2.36 7.09 -12.92
CA ALA A 15 1.35 7.30 -13.96
C ALA A 15 0.67 5.95 -14.24
N TYR A 16 -0.65 5.94 -14.16
CA TYR A 16 -1.44 4.71 -14.28
C TYR A 16 -2.48 4.84 -15.38
N THR A 17 -2.76 3.72 -16.05
CA THR A 17 -3.91 3.62 -16.95
C THR A 17 -5.21 3.52 -16.11
N LYS A 18 -6.34 3.65 -16.77
CA LYS A 18 -7.66 3.48 -16.13
C LYS A 18 -8.08 2.01 -16.01
N GLN A 19 -7.27 1.09 -16.54
CA GLN A 19 -7.57 -0.34 -16.47
C GLN A 19 -7.65 -0.79 -15.02
N LYS A 20 -8.75 -1.42 -14.65
CA LYS A 20 -8.96 -1.91 -13.30
C LYS A 20 -8.12 -3.14 -13.04
N VAL A 21 -7.70 -3.31 -11.79
CA VAL A 21 -6.99 -4.50 -11.33
C VAL A 21 -7.98 -5.65 -11.19
N GLU A 22 -7.66 -6.78 -11.80
CA GLU A 22 -8.49 -7.97 -11.72
C GLU A 22 -8.61 -8.47 -10.28
N LYS A 23 -9.79 -8.99 -9.94
CA LYS A 23 -10.06 -9.49 -8.58
C LYS A 23 -9.04 -10.54 -8.14
N GLU A 24 -8.66 -11.45 -9.02
CA GLU A 24 -7.71 -12.53 -8.72
C GLU A 24 -6.33 -11.97 -8.36
N LYS A 25 -5.91 -10.89 -9.00
CA LYS A 25 -4.64 -10.23 -8.68
C LYS A 25 -4.72 -9.52 -7.33
N LEU A 26 -5.82 -8.82 -7.06
CA LEU A 26 -6.03 -8.21 -5.75
C LEU A 26 -6.03 -9.27 -4.64
N ASP A 27 -6.72 -10.39 -4.84
CA ASP A 27 -6.75 -11.48 -3.87
C ASP A 27 -5.35 -12.02 -3.59
N ALA A 28 -4.52 -12.20 -4.62
CA ALA A 28 -3.13 -12.66 -4.45
C ALA A 28 -2.27 -11.62 -3.68
N ILE A 29 -2.47 -10.34 -3.94
CA ILE A 29 -1.78 -9.27 -3.22
C ILE A 29 -2.16 -9.29 -1.73
N LEU A 30 -3.45 -9.45 -1.42
CA LEU A 30 -3.92 -9.53 -0.04
C LEU A 30 -3.41 -10.80 0.66
N GLU A 31 -3.29 -11.91 -0.06
CA GLU A 31 -2.70 -13.14 0.48
C GLU A 31 -1.21 -12.94 0.79
N ALA A 32 -0.47 -12.22 -0.05
CA ALA A 32 0.92 -11.88 0.24
C ALA A 32 1.04 -11.09 1.55
N ALA A 33 0.11 -10.18 1.82
CA ALA A 33 0.05 -9.47 3.09
C ALA A 33 -0.22 -10.43 4.26
N HIS A 34 -1.09 -11.39 4.06
CA HIS A 34 -1.48 -12.36 5.10
C HIS A 34 -0.32 -13.26 5.52
N VAL A 35 0.52 -13.67 4.58
CA VAL A 35 1.66 -14.58 4.86
C VAL A 35 2.93 -13.84 5.29
N ALA A 36 2.95 -12.52 5.27
CA ALA A 36 4.10 -11.74 5.69
C ALA A 36 4.37 -11.92 7.19
N PRO A 37 5.64 -11.96 7.62
CA PRO A 37 5.96 -12.08 9.04
C PRO A 37 5.67 -10.78 9.78
N THR A 38 5.34 -10.90 11.06
CA THR A 38 5.20 -9.76 11.98
C THR A 38 5.89 -10.07 13.29
N GLY A 39 6.30 -9.03 14.02
CA GLY A 39 6.94 -9.17 15.33
C GLY A 39 6.05 -9.94 16.29
N GLY A 40 6.60 -11.04 16.85
CA GLY A 40 5.83 -11.91 17.76
C GLY A 40 4.58 -12.52 17.16
N ASN A 41 4.45 -12.52 15.83
CA ASN A 41 3.24 -12.95 15.10
C ASN A 41 1.98 -12.19 15.56
N CYS A 42 2.14 -10.94 15.95
CA CYS A 42 1.02 -10.13 16.46
C CYS A 42 -0.01 -9.75 15.40
N GLN A 43 0.39 -9.74 14.12
CA GLN A 43 -0.49 -9.46 12.98
C GLN A 43 -1.35 -8.19 13.19
N PRO A 44 -0.70 -7.02 13.42
CA PRO A 44 -1.41 -5.79 13.76
C PRO A 44 -2.07 -5.10 12.58
N GLN A 45 -1.85 -5.60 11.37
CA GLN A 45 -2.27 -4.93 10.15
C GLN A 45 -3.78 -4.95 9.95
N HIS A 46 -4.30 -3.81 9.50
CA HIS A 46 -5.64 -3.67 8.95
C HIS A 46 -5.52 -2.96 7.60
N LEU A 47 -6.03 -3.60 6.57
CA LEU A 47 -5.92 -3.11 5.20
C LEU A 47 -7.27 -2.56 4.76
N ILE A 48 -7.28 -1.31 4.28
CA ILE A 48 -8.47 -0.71 3.69
C ILE A 48 -8.25 -0.67 2.19
N VAL A 49 -9.00 -1.49 1.46
CA VAL A 49 -8.93 -1.58 0.00
C VAL A 49 -9.86 -0.52 -0.59
N VAL A 50 -9.31 0.39 -1.37
CA VAL A 50 -10.03 1.51 -1.96
C VAL A 50 -9.98 1.39 -3.48
N GLN A 51 -11.15 1.17 -4.10
CA GLN A 51 -11.23 1.03 -5.55
C GLN A 51 -12.51 1.62 -6.14
N SER A 52 -13.43 2.13 -5.33
CA SER A 52 -14.58 2.89 -5.84
C SER A 52 -14.16 4.31 -6.21
N ASP A 53 -14.85 4.90 -7.16
CA ASP A 53 -14.58 6.28 -7.57
C ASP A 53 -14.68 7.24 -6.39
N GLU A 54 -15.69 7.06 -5.54
CA GLU A 54 -15.86 7.87 -4.33
C GLU A 54 -14.70 7.68 -3.35
N GLY A 55 -14.29 6.44 -3.08
CA GLY A 55 -13.17 6.13 -2.19
C GLY A 55 -11.86 6.71 -2.70
N LEU A 56 -11.57 6.59 -3.98
CA LEU A 56 -10.37 7.15 -4.60
C LEU A 56 -10.37 8.67 -4.53
N ARG A 57 -11.53 9.31 -4.69
CA ARG A 57 -11.67 10.76 -4.53
C ARG A 57 -11.38 11.18 -3.08
N LYS A 58 -11.85 10.41 -2.11
CA LYS A 58 -11.59 10.67 -0.68
C LYS A 58 -10.10 10.57 -0.35
N ILE A 59 -9.43 9.53 -0.84
CA ILE A 59 -8.00 9.35 -0.59
C ILE A 59 -7.19 10.47 -1.27
N GLY A 60 -7.67 10.97 -2.40
CA GLY A 60 -7.06 12.11 -3.11
C GLY A 60 -7.04 13.41 -2.31
N LYS A 61 -7.89 13.55 -1.30
CA LYS A 61 -7.85 14.70 -0.37
C LYS A 61 -6.66 14.62 0.60
N ALA A 62 -6.15 13.42 0.85
CA ALA A 62 -5.04 13.18 1.78
C ALA A 62 -3.68 13.15 1.08
N THR A 63 -3.63 12.71 -0.18
CA THR A 63 -2.40 12.57 -0.95
C THR A 63 -2.68 12.45 -2.44
N ASN A 64 -1.62 12.53 -3.23
CA ASN A 64 -1.67 12.23 -4.66
C ASN A 64 -1.53 10.73 -4.87
N ILE A 65 -2.49 10.10 -5.57
CA ILE A 65 -2.44 8.69 -5.95
C ILE A 65 -2.24 8.49 -7.46
N TYR A 66 -1.87 9.55 -8.16
CA TYR A 66 -1.43 9.51 -9.57
C TYR A 66 -2.46 8.94 -10.53
N GLY A 67 -3.76 9.07 -10.20
CA GLY A 67 -4.85 8.56 -11.03
C GLY A 67 -5.01 7.04 -11.04
N ALA A 68 -4.41 6.34 -10.08
CA ALA A 68 -4.48 4.89 -9.99
C ALA A 68 -5.90 4.42 -9.67
N PRO A 69 -6.30 3.23 -10.18
CA PRO A 69 -7.64 2.67 -9.94
C PRO A 69 -7.77 1.94 -8.60
N LEU A 70 -6.68 1.75 -7.88
CA LEU A 70 -6.65 0.98 -6.63
C LEU A 70 -5.63 1.56 -5.68
N ALA A 71 -5.99 1.65 -4.42
CA ALA A 71 -5.08 1.98 -3.35
C ALA A 71 -5.42 1.16 -2.10
N ILE A 72 -4.41 0.78 -1.34
CA ILE A 72 -4.59 0.07 -0.08
C ILE A 72 -3.98 0.91 1.03
N ILE A 73 -4.83 1.34 1.97
CA ILE A 73 -4.36 2.03 3.16
C ILE A 73 -3.91 0.96 4.15
N VAL A 74 -2.63 0.97 4.50
CA VAL A 74 -2.06 0.01 5.45
C VAL A 74 -2.05 0.65 6.83
N CYS A 75 -2.87 0.10 7.72
CA CYS A 75 -2.98 0.55 9.10
C CYS A 75 -2.39 -0.50 10.04
N SER A 76 -1.91 -0.04 11.19
CA SER A 76 -1.47 -0.91 12.28
C SER A 76 -2.28 -0.63 13.53
N ASP A 77 -2.64 -1.70 14.24
CA ASP A 77 -3.29 -1.59 15.55
C ASP A 77 -2.25 -1.18 16.59
N THR A 78 -2.45 -0.02 17.20
CA THR A 78 -1.54 0.54 18.19
C THR A 78 -1.64 -0.11 19.57
N LYS A 79 -2.63 -0.97 19.78
CA LYS A 79 -2.86 -1.70 21.03
C LYS A 79 -2.12 -3.04 21.11
N VAL A 80 -1.40 -3.41 20.05
CA VAL A 80 -0.63 -4.66 20.03
C VAL A 80 0.65 -4.53 20.88
N TRP A 81 1.30 -5.66 21.06
CA TRP A 81 2.52 -5.81 21.84
C TRP A 81 3.58 -4.74 21.54
N THR A 82 4.17 -4.22 22.60
CA THR A 82 5.34 -3.35 22.53
C THR A 82 6.55 -4.04 23.15
N ARG A 83 7.72 -3.66 22.68
CA ARG A 83 8.96 -4.22 23.22
C ARG A 83 9.14 -3.80 24.69
N PRO A 84 9.26 -4.75 25.64
CA PRO A 84 9.19 -4.42 27.07
C PRO A 84 10.41 -3.65 27.60
N PHE A 85 11.56 -3.71 26.91
CA PHE A 85 12.78 -3.06 27.36
C PHE A 85 12.74 -1.55 27.23
N ASP A 86 12.09 -1.04 26.22
CA ASP A 86 12.08 0.39 25.87
C ASP A 86 10.73 0.90 25.40
N GLY A 87 9.70 0.05 25.42
CA GLY A 87 8.35 0.43 24.99
C GLY A 87 8.20 0.67 23.49
N LYS A 88 9.20 0.27 22.67
CA LYS A 88 9.12 0.50 21.24
C LYS A 88 7.97 -0.28 20.61
N LYS A 89 7.13 0.42 19.88
CA LYS A 89 6.06 -0.19 19.07
C LYS A 89 6.65 -0.68 17.76
N LEU A 90 6.28 -1.89 17.35
CA LEU A 90 6.74 -2.49 16.10
C LEU A 90 5.75 -2.28 14.95
N THR A 91 4.73 -1.47 15.17
CA THR A 91 3.61 -1.27 14.22
C THR A 91 4.08 -0.78 12.85
N ASP A 92 4.98 0.19 12.81
CA ASP A 92 5.51 0.70 11.54
C ASP A 92 6.39 -0.33 10.84
N ILE A 93 7.16 -1.10 11.60
CA ILE A 93 8.01 -2.18 11.07
C ILE A 93 7.13 -3.24 10.43
N ASP A 94 6.12 -3.74 11.15
CA ASP A 94 5.22 -4.78 10.66
C ASP A 94 4.45 -4.32 9.44
N ALA A 95 3.90 -3.11 9.47
CA ALA A 95 3.19 -2.53 8.32
C ALA A 95 4.11 -2.42 7.10
N SER A 96 5.37 -2.05 7.29
CA SER A 96 6.34 -1.93 6.20
C SER A 96 6.66 -3.27 5.56
N ILE A 97 6.82 -4.32 6.36
CA ILE A 97 7.04 -5.68 5.86
C ILE A 97 5.85 -6.13 5.02
N ILE A 98 4.64 -5.92 5.53
CA ILE A 98 3.39 -6.31 4.86
C ILE A 98 3.23 -5.56 3.53
N THR A 99 3.50 -4.26 3.52
CA THR A 99 3.45 -3.45 2.31
C THR A 99 4.46 -3.93 1.27
N ASP A 100 5.68 -4.26 1.69
CA ASP A 100 6.72 -4.78 0.79
C ASP A 100 6.29 -6.09 0.14
N HIS A 101 5.71 -7.01 0.91
CA HIS A 101 5.18 -8.28 0.38
C HIS A 101 4.11 -8.04 -0.68
N MET A 102 3.16 -7.14 -0.40
CA MET A 102 2.12 -6.79 -1.38
C MET A 102 2.71 -6.14 -2.64
N MET A 103 3.66 -5.24 -2.47
CA MET A 103 4.31 -4.53 -3.57
C MET A 103 5.07 -5.50 -4.47
N MET A 104 5.78 -6.46 -3.89
CA MET A 104 6.53 -7.46 -4.65
C MET A 104 5.60 -8.41 -5.40
N GLU A 105 4.51 -8.84 -4.78
CA GLU A 105 3.49 -9.65 -5.47
C GLU A 105 2.84 -8.89 -6.62
N ALA A 106 2.50 -7.62 -6.41
CA ALA A 106 1.97 -6.77 -7.48
C ALA A 106 2.93 -6.70 -8.67
N THR A 107 4.21 -6.53 -8.41
CA THR A 107 5.25 -6.51 -9.46
C THR A 107 5.30 -7.84 -10.19
N TYR A 108 5.26 -8.94 -9.48
CA TYR A 108 5.23 -10.29 -10.07
C TYR A 108 4.03 -10.49 -10.99
N LEU A 109 2.89 -9.93 -10.62
CA LEU A 109 1.64 -10.01 -11.40
C LEU A 109 1.58 -9.02 -12.57
N GLY A 110 2.63 -8.24 -12.80
CA GLY A 110 2.68 -7.27 -13.89
C GLY A 110 2.04 -5.93 -13.59
N LEU A 111 1.72 -5.66 -12.33
CA LEU A 111 1.18 -4.37 -11.91
C LEU A 111 2.28 -3.39 -11.55
N GLY A 112 1.99 -2.11 -11.72
CA GLY A 112 2.79 -1.04 -11.16
C GLY A 112 2.32 -0.69 -9.74
N SER A 113 3.22 -0.13 -8.97
CA SER A 113 2.93 0.30 -7.61
C SER A 113 3.77 1.51 -7.22
N VAL A 114 3.30 2.24 -6.22
CA VAL A 114 4.11 3.22 -5.50
C VAL A 114 3.72 3.21 -4.03
N TRP A 115 4.72 3.20 -3.17
CA TRP A 115 4.57 3.25 -1.73
C TRP A 115 4.55 4.72 -1.31
N VAL A 116 3.43 5.18 -0.75
CA VAL A 116 3.23 6.58 -0.36
C VAL A 116 3.28 6.70 1.15
N CYS A 117 4.24 7.48 1.64
CA CYS A 117 4.32 7.89 3.05
C CYS A 117 3.89 9.35 3.26
N TYR A 118 3.88 10.15 2.21
CA TYR A 118 3.49 11.57 2.26
C TYR A 118 1.98 11.70 2.09
N PHE A 119 1.27 11.70 3.20
CA PHE A 119 -0.19 11.85 3.22
C PHE A 119 -0.63 12.51 4.53
N LYS A 120 -1.86 13.00 4.56
CA LYS A 120 -2.46 13.62 5.74
C LYS A 120 -3.29 12.57 6.51
N PRO A 121 -2.77 12.01 7.61
CA PRO A 121 -3.46 10.92 8.32
C PRO A 121 -4.81 11.32 8.89
N ASP A 122 -4.97 12.56 9.35
CA ASP A 122 -6.24 13.03 9.91
C ASP A 122 -7.36 13.04 8.87
N ILE A 123 -7.02 13.34 7.61
CA ILE A 123 -7.99 13.29 6.50
C ILE A 123 -8.40 11.84 6.24
N LEU A 124 -7.46 10.92 6.20
CA LEU A 124 -7.77 9.49 6.03
C LEU A 124 -8.67 8.98 7.16
N LYS A 125 -8.34 9.32 8.40
CA LYS A 125 -9.12 8.90 9.56
C LYS A 125 -10.56 9.41 9.49
N ALA A 126 -10.76 10.66 9.10
CA ALA A 126 -12.08 11.28 8.99
C ALA A 126 -12.88 10.68 7.82
N GLU A 127 -12.28 10.60 6.62
CA GLU A 127 -12.97 10.18 5.41
C GLU A 127 -13.33 8.69 5.43
N PHE A 128 -12.48 7.84 6.00
CA PHE A 128 -12.69 6.38 6.04
C PHE A 128 -13.16 5.89 7.42
N LYS A 129 -13.45 6.80 8.36
CA LYS A 129 -13.92 6.46 9.71
C LYS A 129 -13.02 5.43 10.39
N ILE A 130 -11.71 5.66 10.31
CA ILE A 130 -10.72 4.75 10.89
C ILE A 130 -10.75 4.87 12.42
N PRO A 131 -10.91 3.75 13.15
CA PRO A 131 -10.89 3.78 14.60
C PRO A 131 -9.59 4.35 15.19
N ASP A 132 -9.66 4.94 16.37
CA ASP A 132 -8.51 5.60 17.02
C ASP A 132 -7.34 4.64 17.29
N ASN A 133 -7.62 3.35 17.48
CA ASN A 133 -6.56 2.36 17.70
C ASN A 133 -5.85 1.92 16.44
N LEU A 134 -6.33 2.31 15.26
CA LEU A 134 -5.68 2.01 13.99
C LEU A 134 -4.96 3.26 13.48
N GLU A 135 -3.66 3.11 13.23
CA GLU A 135 -2.84 4.20 12.69
C GLU A 135 -2.50 3.92 11.24
N PRO A 136 -2.88 4.80 10.30
CA PRO A 136 -2.43 4.70 8.91
C PRO A 136 -0.91 4.88 8.85
N VAL A 137 -0.21 3.89 8.29
CA VAL A 137 1.26 3.91 8.19
C VAL A 137 1.73 4.30 6.80
N ASN A 138 1.09 3.74 5.78
CA ASN A 138 1.38 4.08 4.39
C ASN A 138 0.19 3.75 3.50
N ILE A 139 0.29 4.16 2.25
CA ILE A 139 -0.68 3.84 1.20
C ILE A 139 0.07 3.14 0.07
N LEU A 140 -0.34 1.93 -0.29
CA LEU A 140 0.17 1.25 -1.47
C LEU A 140 -0.78 1.54 -2.63
N VAL A 141 -0.29 2.26 -3.62
CA VAL A 141 -1.01 2.63 -4.83
C VAL A 141 -0.71 1.60 -5.92
N LEU A 142 -1.72 1.12 -6.62
CA LEU A 142 -1.63 -0.02 -7.53
C LEU A 142 -2.41 0.21 -8.81
N GLY A 143 -1.90 -0.33 -9.90
CA GLY A 143 -2.54 -0.29 -11.19
C GLY A 143 -1.59 -0.69 -12.31
N TYR A 144 -2.05 -0.53 -13.54
CA TYR A 144 -1.20 -0.76 -14.71
C TYR A 144 -0.46 0.52 -15.09
N ALA A 145 0.85 0.44 -15.20
CA ALA A 145 1.69 1.59 -15.52
C ALA A 145 1.35 2.15 -16.91
N ASP A 146 1.18 3.46 -16.98
CA ASP A 146 1.08 4.18 -18.25
C ASP A 146 2.47 4.64 -18.68
N THR A 147 3.18 3.79 -19.40
CA THR A 147 4.58 4.02 -19.78
C THR A 147 4.76 5.24 -20.69
N SER A 148 3.76 5.59 -21.50
CA SER A 148 3.84 6.79 -22.35
C SER A 148 3.76 8.07 -21.52
N ARG A 149 2.91 8.11 -20.50
CA ARG A 149 2.81 9.26 -19.58
C ARG A 149 4.05 9.36 -18.69
N GLU A 150 4.61 8.25 -18.24
CA GLU A 150 5.85 8.23 -17.48
C GLU A 150 7.01 8.83 -18.26
N LYS A 151 7.14 8.49 -19.55
CA LYS A 151 8.17 9.06 -20.43
C LYS A 151 7.98 10.57 -20.59
N ALA A 152 6.74 11.04 -20.74
CA ALA A 152 6.45 12.47 -20.85
C ALA A 152 6.84 13.23 -19.57
N LEU A 153 6.56 12.63 -18.38
CA LEU A 153 6.92 13.22 -17.09
C LEU A 153 8.44 13.27 -16.87
N SER A 154 9.17 12.26 -17.33
CA SER A 154 10.64 12.20 -17.17
C SER A 154 11.39 13.06 -18.18
N ALA A 155 10.74 13.54 -19.24
CA ALA A 155 11.33 14.45 -20.23
C ALA A 155 11.40 15.90 -19.72
N ASP A 156 10.69 16.24 -18.67
CA ASP A 156 10.68 17.54 -18.04
C ASP A 156 11.78 17.65 -16.97
#